data_33e5f3177cbfc229889c192cd8c96a94
#
_entry.id   33e5f3177cbfc229889c192cd8c96a94
#
_cell.length_a   1.000
_cell.length_b   1.000
_cell.length_c   1.000
_cell.angle_alpha   90.00
_cell.angle_beta   90.00
_cell.angle_gamma   90.00
#
_symmetry.space_group_name_H-M   'P 1'
#
loop_
_entity.id
_entity.type
_entity.pdbx_description
1 polymer ?
#
loop_
_entity_poly.entity_id
_entity_poly.type
_entity_poly.pdbx_seq_one_letter_code
_entity_poly.pdbx_strand_id
1 'polypeptide(L)'
;MAPDIAIDHLPPAANDAGVVVLDPMCGSGTVLAAAAAERGHTARGFDVDPLAVLMSSVATQAVDTELVVSEAERVCTRARASRVDKPRWSDPETRKFAEYWFAPKQRGQLNRLSRELDRVADDSIRQALQVALSRIIVTKAPKASLAADTSHSRPHRVATESSYDVYRGFISSAIALK
;
A
#
# COMPACT_ATOMS: atom_id res chain seq x y z
N MET A 1 -8.42 -2.30 14.44
CA MET A 1 -9.69 -2.01 15.18
C MET A 1 -10.83 -2.36 14.24
N ALA A 2 -11.93 -2.90 14.75
CA ALA A 2 -13.12 -3.13 13.92
C ALA A 2 -13.80 -1.78 13.62
N PRO A 3 -14.24 -1.51 12.38
CA PRO A 3 -14.89 -0.25 12.01
C PRO A 3 -16.07 0.10 12.91
N ASP A 4 -16.88 -0.88 13.26
CA ASP A 4 -18.08 -0.71 14.10
C ASP A 4 -17.74 -0.07 15.47
N ILE A 5 -16.63 -0.49 16.10
CA ILE A 5 -16.19 0.07 17.37
C ILE A 5 -15.84 1.57 17.23
N ALA A 6 -15.22 1.96 16.11
CA ALA A 6 -14.89 3.37 15.87
C ALA A 6 -16.18 4.19 15.67
N ILE A 7 -17.14 3.69 14.90
CA ILE A 7 -18.42 4.35 14.61
C ILE A 7 -19.24 4.53 15.88
N ASP A 8 -19.35 3.50 16.71
CA ASP A 8 -20.15 3.52 17.94
C ASP A 8 -19.67 4.56 18.98
N HIS A 9 -18.41 4.99 18.89
CA HIS A 9 -17.82 5.96 19.81
C HIS A 9 -17.70 7.38 19.23
N LEU A 10 -18.00 7.55 17.94
CA LEU A 10 -18.06 8.87 17.34
C LEU A 10 -19.39 9.56 17.73
N PRO A 11 -19.37 10.82 18.18
CA PRO A 11 -20.62 11.54 18.42
C PRO A 11 -21.36 11.73 17.09
N PRO A 12 -22.70 11.68 17.08
CA PRO A 12 -23.46 12.05 15.89
C PRO A 12 -23.15 13.51 15.50
N ALA A 13 -23.11 13.79 14.21
CA ALA A 13 -22.97 15.16 13.73
C ALA A 13 -24.18 15.99 14.22
N ALA A 14 -23.96 16.86 15.19
CA ALA A 14 -25.01 17.71 15.74
C ALA A 14 -25.04 19.06 14.99
N ASN A 15 -26.18 19.36 14.36
CA ASN A 15 -26.51 20.70 13.82
C ASN A 15 -25.46 21.31 12.88
N ASP A 16 -24.97 20.55 11.89
CA ASP A 16 -23.96 20.96 10.90
C ASP A 16 -22.60 21.38 11.48
N ALA A 17 -22.40 21.30 12.79
CA ALA A 17 -21.12 21.51 13.45
C ALA A 17 -20.40 20.19 13.60
N GLY A 18 -19.56 19.84 12.62
CA GLY A 18 -18.70 18.67 12.69
C GLY A 18 -17.69 18.77 13.84
N VAL A 19 -17.31 17.62 14.38
CA VAL A 19 -16.20 17.53 15.34
C VAL A 19 -14.88 17.23 14.62
N VAL A 20 -13.78 17.60 15.27
CA VAL A 20 -12.45 17.20 14.83
C VAL A 20 -12.06 15.93 15.57
N VAL A 21 -11.93 14.83 14.85
CA VAL A 21 -11.46 13.53 15.36
C VAL A 21 -9.96 13.47 15.19
N LEU A 22 -9.24 13.20 16.28
CA LEU A 22 -7.79 13.06 16.28
C LEU A 22 -7.42 11.61 16.62
N ASP A 23 -6.66 10.96 15.73
CA ASP A 23 -6.09 9.63 15.96
C ASP A 23 -4.55 9.73 15.97
N PRO A 24 -3.90 9.66 17.14
CA PRO A 24 -2.44 9.82 17.27
C PRO A 24 -1.64 8.57 16.87
N MET A 25 -2.29 7.44 16.57
CA MET A 25 -1.70 6.19 16.08
C MET A 25 -2.63 5.54 15.06
N CYS A 26 -2.82 6.24 13.92
CA CYS A 26 -3.90 5.93 12.99
C CYS A 26 -3.79 4.59 12.26
N GLY A 27 -2.62 3.97 12.20
CA GLY A 27 -2.42 2.70 11.55
C GLY A 27 -2.97 2.68 10.11
N SER A 28 -3.84 1.74 9.80
CA SER A 28 -4.51 1.66 8.49
C SER A 28 -5.64 2.68 8.27
N GLY A 29 -5.91 3.56 9.26
CA GLY A 29 -6.87 4.64 9.13
C GLY A 29 -8.33 4.28 9.41
N THR A 30 -8.61 3.20 10.13
CA THR A 30 -10.00 2.77 10.42
C THR A 30 -10.83 3.85 11.09
N VAL A 31 -10.27 4.54 12.09
CA VAL A 31 -10.95 5.65 12.79
C VAL A 31 -11.14 6.84 11.86
N LEU A 32 -10.12 7.16 11.06
CA LEU A 32 -10.17 8.27 10.11
C LEU A 32 -11.22 8.03 9.03
N ALA A 33 -11.28 6.81 8.48
CA ALA A 33 -12.27 6.43 7.48
C ALA A 33 -13.70 6.47 8.07
N ALA A 34 -13.89 6.00 9.30
CA ALA A 34 -15.17 6.07 9.99
C ALA A 34 -15.61 7.53 10.22
N ALA A 35 -14.70 8.39 10.67
CA ALA A 35 -14.97 9.81 10.86
C ALA A 35 -15.28 10.54 9.53
N ALA A 36 -14.59 10.19 8.44
CA ALA A 36 -14.83 10.77 7.12
C ALA A 36 -16.17 10.33 6.51
N ALA A 37 -16.68 9.15 6.87
CA ALA A 37 -18.00 8.69 6.43
C ALA A 37 -19.15 9.45 7.09
N GLU A 38 -18.93 10.01 8.27
CA GLU A 38 -19.93 10.83 8.98
C GLU A 38 -19.93 12.25 8.45
N ARG A 39 -21.12 12.75 8.11
CA ARG A 39 -21.26 14.11 7.57
C ARG A 39 -20.83 15.15 8.61
N GLY A 40 -19.94 16.05 8.19
CA GLY A 40 -19.50 17.16 9.00
C GLY A 40 -18.34 16.87 9.94
N HIS A 41 -17.78 15.65 9.96
CA HIS A 41 -16.59 15.35 10.74
C HIS A 41 -15.30 15.62 9.96
N THR A 42 -14.31 16.15 10.65
CA THR A 42 -12.94 16.29 10.14
C THR A 42 -12.06 15.31 10.89
N ALA A 43 -11.27 14.50 10.16
CA ALA A 43 -10.34 13.57 10.77
C ALA A 43 -8.89 14.02 10.56
N ARG A 44 -8.06 13.85 11.60
CA ARG A 44 -6.61 14.05 11.54
C ARG A 44 -5.93 12.85 12.18
N GLY A 45 -5.00 12.22 11.43
CA GLY A 45 -4.25 11.06 11.91
C GLY A 45 -2.76 11.32 11.90
N PHE A 46 -2.07 10.68 12.82
CA PHE A 46 -0.61 10.64 12.89
C PHE A 46 -0.16 9.21 13.04
N ASP A 47 0.96 8.85 12.45
CA ASP A 47 1.64 7.59 12.69
C ASP A 47 3.13 7.76 12.47
N VAL A 48 3.94 6.94 13.14
CA VAL A 48 5.40 6.90 12.96
C VAL A 48 5.79 6.04 11.75
N ASP A 49 4.90 5.13 11.32
CA ASP A 49 5.11 4.30 10.15
C ASP A 49 4.62 5.00 8.87
N PRO A 50 5.53 5.33 7.92
CA PRO A 50 5.13 5.96 6.66
C PRO A 50 4.13 5.12 5.85
N LEU A 51 4.17 3.79 5.97
CA LEU A 51 3.20 2.92 5.31
C LEU A 51 1.81 3.05 5.93
N ALA A 52 1.72 3.18 7.26
CA ALA A 52 0.45 3.46 7.94
C ALA A 52 -0.15 4.79 7.49
N VAL A 53 0.66 5.85 7.41
CA VAL A 53 0.23 7.16 6.87
C VAL A 53 -0.27 7.05 5.43
N LEU A 54 0.44 6.30 4.58
CA LEU A 54 0.02 6.06 3.19
C LEU A 54 -1.32 5.30 3.13
N MET A 55 -1.47 4.23 3.91
CA MET A 55 -2.68 3.42 3.97
C MET A 55 -3.88 4.23 4.46
N SER A 56 -3.71 5.00 5.53
CA SER A 56 -4.75 5.86 6.08
C SER A 56 -5.16 6.97 5.12
N SER A 57 -4.20 7.56 4.39
CA SER A 57 -4.49 8.55 3.35
C SER A 57 -5.37 7.96 2.24
N VAL A 58 -5.02 6.76 1.75
CA VAL A 58 -5.81 6.08 0.72
C VAL A 58 -7.20 5.68 1.23
N ALA A 59 -7.30 5.23 2.49
CA ALA A 59 -8.57 4.83 3.09
C ALA A 59 -9.57 6.00 3.27
N THR A 60 -9.09 7.24 3.30
CA THR A 60 -9.91 8.45 3.49
C THR A 60 -10.17 9.22 2.20
N GLN A 61 -9.57 8.81 1.08
CA GLN A 61 -9.75 9.46 -0.22
C GLN A 61 -10.78 8.72 -1.07
N ALA A 62 -11.64 9.47 -1.76
CA ALA A 62 -12.49 8.91 -2.80
C ALA A 62 -11.66 8.75 -4.08
N VAL A 63 -11.12 7.58 -4.32
CA VAL A 63 -10.35 7.26 -5.53
C VAL A 63 -11.18 6.38 -6.45
N ASP A 64 -11.24 6.76 -7.74
CA ASP A 64 -11.92 5.96 -8.75
C ASP A 64 -11.14 4.65 -9.01
N THR A 65 -11.74 3.53 -8.65
CA THR A 65 -11.14 2.21 -8.76
C THR A 65 -10.84 1.82 -10.20
N GLU A 66 -11.65 2.25 -11.17
CA GLU A 66 -11.43 1.93 -12.58
C GLU A 66 -10.19 2.67 -13.12
N LEU A 67 -10.01 3.93 -12.71
CA LEU A 67 -8.81 4.68 -13.03
C LEU A 67 -7.56 4.09 -12.38
N VAL A 68 -7.66 3.62 -11.13
CA VAL A 68 -6.54 2.94 -10.45
C VAL A 68 -6.13 1.68 -11.19
N VAL A 69 -7.10 0.84 -11.60
CA VAL A 69 -6.81 -0.40 -12.34
C VAL A 69 -6.23 -0.10 -13.72
N SER A 70 -6.82 0.84 -14.45
CA SER A 70 -6.31 1.26 -15.77
C SER A 70 -4.86 1.77 -15.68
N GLU A 71 -4.55 2.60 -14.68
CA GLU A 71 -3.18 3.09 -14.49
C GLU A 71 -2.22 1.98 -14.01
N ALA A 72 -2.69 1.01 -13.20
CA ALA A 72 -1.89 -0.16 -12.84
C ALA A 72 -1.44 -0.95 -14.09
N GLU A 73 -2.33 -1.14 -15.04
CA GLU A 73 -2.04 -1.82 -16.32
C GLU A 73 -1.02 -1.03 -17.16
N ARG A 74 -1.17 0.30 -17.24
CA ARG A 74 -0.22 1.19 -17.92
C ARG A 74 1.15 1.14 -17.28
N VAL A 75 1.21 1.22 -15.95
CA VAL A 75 2.45 1.09 -15.17
C VAL A 75 3.13 -0.26 -15.44
N CYS A 76 2.38 -1.36 -15.42
CA CYS A 76 2.90 -2.68 -15.74
C CYS A 76 3.44 -2.78 -17.17
N THR A 77 2.74 -2.20 -18.14
CA THR A 77 3.15 -2.19 -19.54
C THR A 77 4.48 -1.44 -19.71
N ARG A 78 4.61 -0.24 -19.12
CA ARG A 78 5.87 0.52 -19.12
C ARG A 78 6.99 -0.21 -18.41
N ALA A 79 6.71 -0.82 -17.25
CA ALA A 79 7.69 -1.57 -16.47
C ALA A 79 8.21 -2.80 -17.21
N ARG A 80 7.36 -3.51 -17.95
CA ARG A 80 7.76 -4.65 -18.81
C ARG A 80 8.65 -4.22 -19.97
N ALA A 81 8.36 -3.07 -20.57
CA ALA A 81 9.15 -2.51 -21.66
C ALA A 81 10.48 -1.90 -21.20
N SER A 82 10.60 -1.58 -19.92
CA SER A 82 11.78 -0.95 -19.34
C SER A 82 12.98 -1.91 -19.33
N ARG A 83 14.15 -1.43 -19.80
CA ARG A 83 15.43 -2.13 -19.74
C ARG A 83 16.32 -1.66 -18.59
N VAL A 84 15.74 -0.92 -17.63
CA VAL A 84 16.50 -0.39 -16.50
C VAL A 84 16.73 -1.49 -15.48
N ASP A 85 17.98 -1.93 -15.36
CA ASP A 85 18.41 -2.93 -14.37
C ASP A 85 19.14 -2.33 -13.16
N LYS A 86 19.59 -1.04 -13.26
CA LYS A 86 20.23 -0.36 -12.13
C LYS A 86 19.25 -0.28 -10.95
N PRO A 87 19.62 -0.79 -9.76
CA PRO A 87 18.77 -0.70 -8.58
C PRO A 87 18.40 0.76 -8.26
N ARG A 88 17.18 0.99 -7.80
CA ARG A 88 16.71 2.31 -7.35
C ARG A 88 17.45 2.77 -6.09
N TRP A 89 17.65 1.83 -5.18
CA TRP A 89 18.39 2.04 -3.93
C TRP A 89 19.89 1.96 -4.17
N SER A 90 20.62 2.98 -3.77
CA SER A 90 22.06 3.08 -3.97
C SER A 90 22.86 2.69 -2.73
N ASP A 91 22.25 2.76 -1.55
CA ASP A 91 22.95 2.45 -0.32
C ASP A 91 23.18 0.93 -0.17
N PRO A 92 24.31 0.51 0.43
CA PRO A 92 24.69 -0.89 0.53
C PRO A 92 23.77 -1.72 1.43
N GLU A 93 23.20 -1.12 2.48
CA GLU A 93 22.34 -1.83 3.43
C GLU A 93 21.00 -2.20 2.79
N THR A 94 20.34 -1.24 2.15
CA THR A 94 19.09 -1.50 1.41
C THR A 94 19.31 -2.50 0.28
N ARG A 95 20.46 -2.42 -0.40
CA ARG A 95 20.82 -3.39 -1.43
C ARG A 95 20.92 -4.80 -0.87
N LYS A 96 21.68 -4.99 0.22
CA LYS A 96 21.84 -6.27 0.92
C LYS A 96 20.49 -6.80 1.41
N PHE A 97 19.65 -5.93 1.97
CA PHE A 97 18.28 -6.25 2.38
C PHE A 97 17.45 -6.76 1.19
N ALA A 98 17.44 -6.02 0.08
CA ALA A 98 16.70 -6.41 -1.11
C ALA A 98 17.20 -7.73 -1.72
N GLU A 99 18.51 -7.98 -1.69
CA GLU A 99 19.11 -9.24 -2.15
C GLU A 99 18.75 -10.43 -1.26
N TYR A 100 18.61 -10.20 0.02
CA TYR A 100 18.22 -11.24 0.96
C TYR A 100 16.72 -11.61 0.83
N TRP A 101 15.85 -10.60 0.67
CA TRP A 101 14.40 -10.80 0.73
C TRP A 101 13.74 -11.07 -0.62
N PHE A 102 14.40 -10.78 -1.74
CA PHE A 102 13.80 -10.92 -3.07
C PHE A 102 14.69 -11.72 -4.01
N ALA A 103 14.11 -12.72 -4.67
CA ALA A 103 14.79 -13.42 -5.74
C ALA A 103 15.11 -12.45 -6.91
N PRO A 104 16.17 -12.69 -7.71
CA PRO A 104 16.65 -11.75 -8.71
C PRO A 104 15.58 -11.27 -9.70
N LYS A 105 14.72 -12.18 -10.16
CA LYS A 105 13.62 -11.87 -11.10
C LYS A 105 12.62 -10.90 -10.48
N GLN A 106 12.12 -11.21 -9.28
CA GLN A 106 11.12 -10.39 -8.57
C GLN A 106 11.72 -9.03 -8.19
N ARG A 107 12.97 -9.01 -7.74
CA ARG A 107 13.70 -7.78 -7.43
C ARG A 107 13.81 -6.85 -8.66
N GLY A 108 14.14 -7.40 -9.83
CA GLY A 108 14.15 -6.63 -11.07
C GLY A 108 12.77 -6.12 -11.47
N GLN A 109 11.72 -6.93 -11.33
CA GLN A 109 10.34 -6.52 -11.62
C GLN A 109 9.87 -5.41 -10.67
N LEU A 110 10.10 -5.56 -9.36
CA LEU A 110 9.77 -4.55 -8.34
C LEU A 110 10.52 -3.24 -8.58
N ASN A 111 11.82 -3.31 -8.93
CA ASN A 111 12.62 -2.12 -9.24
C ASN A 111 12.04 -1.33 -10.42
N ARG A 112 11.68 -2.01 -11.51
CA ARG A 112 11.06 -1.35 -12.67
C ARG A 112 9.68 -0.81 -12.33
N LEU A 113 8.86 -1.59 -11.62
CA LEU A 113 7.52 -1.18 -11.21
C LEU A 113 7.56 0.08 -10.33
N SER A 114 8.41 0.10 -9.30
CA SER A 114 8.53 1.25 -8.40
C SER A 114 8.98 2.54 -9.10
N ARG A 115 9.81 2.43 -10.15
CA ARG A 115 10.23 3.58 -10.96
C ARG A 115 9.09 4.13 -11.81
N GLU A 116 8.26 3.25 -12.35
CA GLU A 116 7.11 3.68 -13.17
C GLU A 116 6.00 4.27 -12.30
N LEU A 117 5.87 3.85 -11.03
CA LEU A 117 4.96 4.48 -10.08
C LEU A 117 5.29 5.96 -9.83
N ASP A 118 6.57 6.34 -9.79
CA ASP A 118 6.97 7.74 -9.61
C ASP A 118 6.52 8.65 -10.77
N ARG A 119 6.19 8.07 -11.92
CA ARG A 119 5.74 8.80 -13.11
C ARG A 119 4.23 8.98 -13.18
N VAL A 120 3.50 8.40 -12.25
CA VAL A 120 2.05 8.59 -12.15
C VAL A 120 1.79 10.02 -11.65
N ALA A 121 1.13 10.81 -12.49
CA ALA A 121 0.94 12.24 -12.24
C ALA A 121 -0.10 12.53 -11.16
N ASP A 122 -1.17 11.73 -11.10
CA ASP A 122 -2.20 11.85 -10.08
C ASP A 122 -1.72 11.25 -8.76
N ASP A 123 -1.64 12.09 -7.72
CA ASP A 123 -1.12 11.71 -6.42
C ASP A 123 -2.01 10.68 -5.72
N SER A 124 -3.32 10.77 -5.84
CA SER A 124 -4.26 9.85 -5.21
C SER A 124 -4.16 8.46 -5.83
N ILE A 125 -4.11 8.39 -7.16
CA ILE A 125 -3.90 7.14 -7.89
C ILE A 125 -2.52 6.56 -7.57
N ARG A 126 -1.48 7.40 -7.53
CA ARG A 126 -0.12 6.95 -7.19
C ARG A 126 -0.07 6.34 -5.79
N GLN A 127 -0.67 6.98 -4.78
CA GLN A 127 -0.74 6.47 -3.42
C GLN A 127 -1.51 5.15 -3.34
N ALA A 128 -2.65 5.03 -4.00
CA ALA A 128 -3.41 3.79 -4.09
C ALA A 128 -2.57 2.65 -4.70
N LEU A 129 -1.83 2.93 -5.77
CA LEU A 129 -0.95 1.96 -6.40
C LEU A 129 0.26 1.60 -5.52
N GLN A 130 0.78 2.52 -4.71
CA GLN A 130 1.82 2.22 -3.72
C GLN A 130 1.30 1.28 -2.61
N VAL A 131 0.06 1.47 -2.14
CA VAL A 131 -0.61 0.52 -1.24
C VAL A 131 -0.79 -0.84 -1.92
N ALA A 132 -1.23 -0.88 -3.19
CA ALA A 132 -1.35 -2.12 -3.94
C ALA A 132 0.00 -2.87 -4.03
N LEU A 133 1.10 -2.13 -4.24
CA LEU A 133 2.45 -2.70 -4.28
C LEU A 133 2.85 -3.29 -2.92
N SER A 134 2.61 -2.59 -1.82
CA SER A 134 2.96 -3.07 -0.46
C SER A 134 2.28 -4.39 -0.13
N ARG A 135 1.03 -4.59 -0.56
CA ARG A 135 0.22 -5.79 -0.29
C ARG A 135 0.72 -7.06 -0.98
N ILE A 136 1.61 -6.97 -1.96
CA ILE A 136 2.20 -8.13 -2.62
C ILE A 136 3.57 -8.51 -2.09
N ILE A 137 4.14 -7.73 -1.17
CA ILE A 137 5.51 -7.93 -0.66
C ILE A 137 5.52 -8.91 0.50
N VAL A 138 4.79 -8.63 1.57
CA VAL A 138 4.74 -9.49 2.77
C VAL A 138 3.31 -9.93 3.01
N THR A 139 3.08 -11.24 3.06
CA THR A 139 1.75 -11.84 3.31
C THR A 139 1.91 -13.18 4.01
N LYS A 140 0.77 -13.86 4.32
CA LYS A 140 0.77 -15.21 4.92
C LYS A 140 1.42 -16.27 4.04
N ALA A 141 1.50 -16.05 2.75
CA ALA A 141 2.21 -16.92 1.79
C ALA A 141 3.26 -16.12 1.02
N PRO A 142 4.37 -16.72 0.60
CA PRO A 142 5.36 -16.06 -0.24
C PRO A 142 4.72 -15.49 -1.51
N LYS A 143 5.00 -14.21 -1.78
CA LYS A 143 4.56 -13.53 -2.99
C LYS A 143 5.75 -12.92 -3.73
N ALA A 144 5.81 -11.58 -3.79
CA ALA A 144 6.94 -10.91 -4.43
C ALA A 144 8.24 -11.10 -3.63
N SER A 145 8.16 -11.23 -2.31
CA SER A 145 9.29 -11.56 -1.46
C SER A 145 9.40 -13.06 -1.18
N LEU A 146 10.57 -13.47 -0.68
CA LEU A 146 10.85 -14.81 -0.17
C LEU A 146 10.37 -15.00 1.28
N ALA A 147 9.72 -13.98 1.82
CA ALA A 147 9.19 -13.97 3.17
C ALA A 147 7.74 -14.44 3.22
N ALA A 148 7.38 -15.00 4.37
CA ALA A 148 5.99 -15.10 4.80
C ALA A 148 5.87 -14.56 6.21
N ASP A 149 4.68 -14.01 6.52
CA ASP A 149 4.29 -13.60 7.85
C ASP A 149 3.19 -14.53 8.35
N THR A 150 3.50 -15.31 9.36
CA THR A 150 2.51 -16.13 10.06
C THR A 150 1.99 -15.33 11.24
N SER A 151 0.71 -15.44 11.54
CA SER A 151 -0.08 -14.57 12.44
C SER A 151 0.49 -14.33 13.85
N HIS A 152 1.58 -14.95 14.24
CA HIS A 152 2.23 -14.80 15.55
C HIS A 152 3.75 -14.69 15.48
N SER A 153 4.34 -14.49 14.30
CA SER A 153 5.78 -14.35 14.13
C SER A 153 6.12 -13.15 13.27
N ARG A 154 7.31 -12.60 13.47
CA ARG A 154 7.84 -11.57 12.56
C ARG A 154 8.06 -12.17 11.17
N PRO A 155 7.97 -11.37 10.10
CA PRO A 155 8.32 -11.83 8.76
C PRO A 155 9.68 -12.52 8.73
N HIS A 156 9.73 -13.70 8.15
CA HIS A 156 10.96 -14.48 8.04
C HIS A 156 11.07 -15.13 6.66
N ARG A 157 12.29 -15.40 6.23
CA ARG A 157 12.53 -16.02 4.94
C ARG A 157 12.15 -17.49 5.00
N VAL A 158 11.22 -17.90 4.13
CA VAL A 158 10.68 -19.27 4.06
C VAL A 158 10.95 -19.97 2.73
N ALA A 159 11.48 -19.23 1.74
CA ALA A 159 11.78 -19.76 0.42
C ALA A 159 13.13 -19.24 -0.08
N THR A 160 13.74 -19.97 -1.00
CA THR A 160 14.98 -19.58 -1.71
C THR A 160 14.70 -19.04 -3.10
N GLU A 161 13.57 -19.41 -3.68
CA GLU A 161 13.13 -19.00 -5.01
C GLU A 161 11.67 -18.56 -4.99
N SER A 162 11.26 -17.81 -6.00
CA SER A 162 9.87 -17.40 -6.19
C SER A 162 9.49 -17.51 -7.67
N SER A 163 8.35 -18.14 -7.93
CA SER A 163 7.70 -18.16 -9.25
C SER A 163 6.66 -17.06 -9.43
N TYR A 164 6.50 -16.20 -8.43
CA TYR A 164 5.47 -15.18 -8.40
C TYR A 164 5.63 -14.16 -9.54
N ASP A 165 4.55 -13.92 -10.28
CA ASP A 165 4.48 -12.84 -11.28
C ASP A 165 4.08 -11.53 -10.58
N VAL A 166 5.07 -10.66 -10.39
CA VAL A 166 4.89 -9.37 -9.71
C VAL A 166 3.88 -8.49 -10.44
N TYR A 167 3.91 -8.43 -11.76
CA TYR A 167 3.02 -7.57 -12.53
C TYR A 167 1.56 -8.03 -12.45
N ARG A 168 1.33 -9.34 -12.60
CA ARG A 168 -0.01 -9.91 -12.44
C ARG A 168 -0.53 -9.71 -11.02
N GLY A 169 0.32 -9.96 -10.03
CA GLY A 169 -0.03 -9.78 -8.63
C GLY A 169 -0.33 -8.34 -8.27
N PHE A 170 0.40 -7.39 -8.84
CA PHE A 170 0.19 -5.97 -8.65
C PHE A 170 -1.19 -5.52 -9.20
N ILE A 171 -1.54 -5.91 -10.42
CA ILE A 171 -2.86 -5.62 -11.00
C ILE A 171 -3.97 -6.24 -10.13
N SER A 172 -3.82 -7.51 -9.72
CA SER A 172 -4.79 -8.16 -8.82
C SER A 172 -4.93 -7.43 -7.48
N SER A 173 -3.82 -6.90 -6.95
CA SER A 173 -3.84 -6.11 -5.72
C SER A 173 -4.52 -4.75 -5.91
N ALA A 174 -4.33 -4.10 -7.06
CA ALA A 174 -5.04 -2.85 -7.40
C ALA A 174 -6.56 -3.07 -7.51
N ILE A 175 -6.99 -4.15 -8.16
CA ILE A 175 -8.42 -4.53 -8.23
C ILE A 175 -9.01 -4.76 -6.82
N ALA A 176 -8.23 -5.27 -5.89
CA ALA A 176 -8.67 -5.57 -4.52
C ALA A 176 -8.61 -4.37 -3.56
N LEU A 177 -8.34 -3.15 -4.04
CA LEU A 177 -8.41 -1.92 -3.26
C LEU A 177 -9.84 -1.34 -3.12
N LYS A 178 -10.85 -2.08 -3.60
CA LYS A 178 -12.28 -1.71 -3.48
C LYS A 178 -12.69 -1.49 -2.04
#